data_cb066b4938c091bbcacae4b370cc53ca
#
_entry.id   cb066b4938c091bbcacae4b370cc53ca
#
_cell.length_a   1.000
_cell.length_b   1.000
_cell.length_c   1.000
_cell.angle_alpha   90.00
_cell.angle_beta   90.00
_cell.angle_gamma   90.00
#
_symmetry.space_group_name_H-M   'P 1'
#
loop_
_entity.id
_entity.type
_entity.pdbx_description
1 polymer ?
#
loop_
_entity_poly.entity_id
_entity_poly.type
_entity_poly.pdbx_seq_one_letter_code
_entity_poly.pdbx_strand_id
1 'polypeptide(L)'
;MSKPVTLTLTHHLGQAEAINRIKSGVESTKSMSLPLTVEFAAWQDNVLNFRVRALGVNCLGTITVLEDIVRLDVVLPAILGYVADKILNVVRSKAQILLAPRR
;
A
#
# COMPACT_ATOMS: atom_id res chain seq x y z
N MET A 1 -9.78 -17.33 -9.09
CA MET A 1 -10.00 -17.05 -7.67
C MET A 1 -9.04 -15.98 -7.20
N SER A 2 -9.50 -15.10 -6.34
CA SER A 2 -8.66 -14.07 -5.75
C SER A 2 -8.30 -14.47 -4.32
N LYS A 3 -7.16 -13.98 -3.86
CA LYS A 3 -6.66 -14.28 -2.51
C LYS A 3 -6.45 -12.99 -1.74
N PRO A 4 -7.18 -12.77 -0.64
CA PRO A 4 -6.96 -11.59 0.18
C PRO A 4 -5.66 -11.72 0.97
N VAL A 5 -4.90 -10.63 1.03
CA VAL A 5 -3.64 -10.56 1.78
C VAL A 5 -3.70 -9.34 2.68
N THR A 6 -3.35 -9.52 3.94
CA THR A 6 -3.33 -8.43 4.92
C THR A 6 -1.92 -8.23 5.44
N LEU A 7 -1.49 -6.98 5.46
CA LEU A 7 -0.21 -6.58 6.01
C LEU A 7 -0.45 -5.48 7.04
N THR A 8 0.11 -5.66 8.24
CA THR A 8 -0.01 -4.66 9.30
C THR A 8 1.37 -4.13 9.66
N LEU A 9 1.51 -2.81 9.71
CA LEU A 9 2.77 -2.14 10.04
C LEU A 9 2.54 -1.21 11.23
N THR A 10 3.50 -1.18 12.14
CA THR A 10 3.45 -0.25 13.28
C THR A 10 4.19 1.03 12.93
N HIS A 11 3.76 2.14 13.52
CA HIS A 11 4.44 3.41 13.39
C HIS A 11 4.28 4.23 14.67
N HIS A 12 5.05 5.29 14.78
CA HIS A 12 4.99 6.19 15.94
C HIS A 12 4.79 7.63 15.50
N LEU A 13 4.01 7.82 14.43
CA LEU A 13 3.82 9.13 13.81
C LEU A 13 2.51 9.78 14.17
N GLY A 14 1.55 9.01 14.68
CA GLY A 14 0.19 9.49 14.80
C GLY A 14 -0.55 9.37 13.48
N GLN A 15 -1.88 9.33 13.56
CA GLN A 15 -2.72 9.09 12.38
C GLN A 15 -2.54 10.14 11.30
N ALA A 16 -2.53 11.43 11.67
CA ALA A 16 -2.45 12.50 10.68
C ALA A 16 -1.13 12.48 9.91
N GLU A 17 -0.02 12.31 10.61
CA GLU A 17 1.29 12.28 9.96
C GLU A 17 1.44 11.03 9.09
N ALA A 18 0.94 9.90 9.57
CA ALA A 18 0.98 8.66 8.77
C ALA A 18 0.19 8.82 7.48
N ILE A 19 -0.97 9.45 7.53
CA ILE A 19 -1.77 9.72 6.33
C ILE A 19 -0.99 10.60 5.36
N ASN A 20 -0.35 11.66 5.85
CA ASN A 20 0.44 12.56 5.00
C ASN A 20 1.59 11.81 4.33
N ARG A 21 2.28 10.94 5.08
CA ARG A 21 3.37 10.15 4.53
C ARG A 21 2.91 9.21 3.42
N ILE A 22 1.76 8.57 3.63
CA ILE A 22 1.21 7.65 2.65
C ILE A 22 0.75 8.41 1.40
N LYS A 23 0.14 9.58 1.55
CA LYS A 23 -0.24 10.40 0.41
C LYS A 23 0.98 10.77 -0.44
N SER A 24 2.06 11.19 0.20
CA SER A 24 3.30 11.52 -0.49
C SER A 24 3.88 10.30 -1.20
N GLY A 25 3.82 9.14 -0.54
CA GLY A 25 4.32 7.90 -1.11
C GLY A 25 3.55 7.47 -2.35
N VAL A 26 2.23 7.62 -2.33
CA VAL A 26 1.40 7.29 -3.49
C VAL A 26 1.74 8.20 -4.67
N GLU A 27 1.90 9.50 -4.41
CA GLU A 27 2.28 10.44 -5.47
C GLU A 27 3.66 10.11 -6.04
N SER A 28 4.62 9.77 -5.18
CA SER A 28 5.96 9.39 -5.64
C SER A 28 5.93 8.13 -6.50
N THR A 29 5.07 7.18 -6.14
CA THR A 29 4.96 5.92 -6.88
C THR A 29 4.49 6.14 -8.31
N LYS A 30 3.66 7.16 -8.55
CA LYS A 30 3.16 7.45 -9.89
C LYS A 30 4.27 7.82 -10.87
N SER A 31 5.36 8.37 -10.37
CA SER A 31 6.48 8.81 -11.22
C SER A 31 7.64 7.82 -11.21
N MET A 32 7.53 6.70 -10.51
CA MET A 32 8.59 5.71 -10.41
C MET A 32 8.33 4.53 -11.35
N SER A 33 9.41 3.99 -11.90
CA SER A 33 9.33 2.79 -12.72
C SER A 33 9.32 1.57 -11.81
N LEU A 34 8.13 1.15 -11.41
CA LEU A 34 7.93 0.00 -10.53
C LEU A 34 7.11 -1.07 -11.27
N PRO A 35 7.18 -2.33 -10.82
CA PRO A 35 6.30 -3.36 -11.36
C PRO A 35 4.82 -3.12 -10.99
N LEU A 36 4.55 -2.10 -10.21
CA LEU A 36 3.20 -1.69 -9.82
C LEU A 36 2.91 -0.30 -10.35
N THR A 37 1.70 -0.10 -10.85
CA THR A 37 1.24 1.22 -11.28
C THR A 37 -0.05 1.53 -10.54
N VAL A 38 -0.08 2.66 -9.84
CA VAL A 38 -1.30 3.10 -9.14
C VAL A 38 -2.20 3.77 -10.18
N GLU A 39 -3.33 3.15 -10.47
CA GLU A 39 -4.29 3.67 -11.46
C GLU A 39 -5.38 4.52 -10.81
N PHE A 40 -5.65 4.28 -9.53
CA PHE A 40 -6.72 4.95 -8.83
C PHE A 40 -6.39 4.96 -7.35
N ALA A 41 -6.65 6.08 -6.69
CA ALA A 41 -6.49 6.18 -5.24
C ALA A 41 -7.45 7.26 -4.75
N ALA A 42 -8.29 6.92 -3.79
CA ALA A 42 -9.25 7.85 -3.22
C ALA A 42 -9.32 7.69 -1.72
N TRP A 43 -9.23 8.78 -1.01
CA TRP A 43 -9.31 8.80 0.45
C TRP A 43 -10.74 9.05 0.92
N GLN A 44 -11.12 8.33 1.96
CA GLN A 44 -12.34 8.57 2.71
C GLN A 44 -11.96 8.49 4.18
N ASP A 45 -11.88 9.65 4.84
CA ASP A 45 -11.38 9.75 6.21
C ASP A 45 -9.95 9.19 6.31
N ASN A 46 -9.77 8.12 7.09
CA ASN A 46 -8.46 7.49 7.27
C ASN A 46 -8.30 6.22 6.44
N VAL A 47 -9.14 6.04 5.44
CA VAL A 47 -9.11 4.84 4.59
C VAL A 47 -8.82 5.25 3.16
N LEU A 48 -7.81 4.63 2.57
CA LEU A 48 -7.47 4.82 1.17
C LEU A 48 -7.90 3.59 0.39
N ASN A 49 -8.82 3.79 -0.56
CA ASN A 49 -9.19 2.76 -1.51
C ASN A 49 -8.36 2.97 -2.76
N PHE A 50 -7.73 1.91 -3.25
CA PHE A 50 -6.84 2.05 -4.40
C PHE A 50 -6.96 0.87 -5.34
N ARG A 51 -6.56 1.12 -6.59
CA ARG A 51 -6.41 0.09 -7.60
C ARG A 51 -5.03 0.24 -8.20
N VAL A 52 -4.28 -0.85 -8.23
CA VAL A 52 -2.97 -0.87 -8.84
C VAL A 52 -2.94 -1.92 -9.93
N ARG A 53 -2.10 -1.69 -10.92
CA ARG A 53 -1.83 -2.68 -11.96
C ARG A 53 -0.46 -3.29 -11.69
N ALA A 54 -0.42 -4.61 -11.56
CA ALA A 54 0.80 -5.34 -11.34
C ALA A 54 0.91 -6.41 -12.41
N LEU A 55 1.96 -6.38 -13.21
CA LEU A 55 2.21 -7.38 -14.26
C LEU A 55 1.01 -7.51 -15.23
N GLY A 56 0.38 -6.38 -15.53
CA GLY A 56 -0.76 -6.35 -16.46
C GLY A 56 -2.10 -6.74 -15.84
N VAL A 57 -2.15 -6.96 -14.51
CA VAL A 57 -3.36 -7.39 -13.82
C VAL A 57 -3.76 -6.35 -12.79
N ASN A 58 -5.05 -6.02 -12.73
CA ASN A 58 -5.56 -5.06 -11.75
C ASN A 58 -5.74 -5.71 -10.39
N CYS A 59 -5.28 -5.01 -9.34
CA CYS A 59 -5.43 -5.44 -7.97
C CYS A 59 -6.12 -4.32 -7.19
N LEU A 60 -7.11 -4.70 -6.40
CA LEU A 60 -7.84 -3.75 -5.56
C LEU A 60 -7.32 -3.87 -4.13
N GLY A 61 -7.28 -2.75 -3.43
CA GLY A 61 -6.80 -2.77 -2.05
C GLY A 61 -7.32 -1.61 -1.25
N THR A 62 -7.09 -1.70 0.05
CA THR A 62 -7.50 -0.69 1.02
C THR A 62 -6.39 -0.52 2.03
N ILE A 63 -6.05 0.73 2.33
CA ILE A 63 -5.12 1.06 3.41
C ILE A 63 -5.92 1.77 4.49
N THR A 64 -5.91 1.21 5.70
CA THR A 64 -6.56 1.83 6.87
C THR A 64 -5.47 2.37 7.79
N VAL A 65 -5.48 3.68 8.03
CA VAL A 65 -4.47 4.33 8.87
C VAL A 65 -5.07 4.56 10.26
N LEU A 66 -4.45 3.94 11.25
CA LEU A 66 -4.83 4.10 12.65
C LEU A 66 -3.75 4.90 13.37
N GLU A 67 -3.95 5.15 14.66
CA GLU A 67 -3.07 6.03 15.42
C GLU A 67 -1.63 5.53 15.46
N ASP A 68 -1.46 4.22 15.60
CA ASP A 68 -0.13 3.61 15.74
C ASP A 68 0.12 2.44 14.79
N ILE A 69 -0.82 2.11 13.93
CA ILE A 69 -0.64 1.06 12.91
C ILE A 69 -1.25 1.48 11.58
N VAL A 70 -0.76 0.87 10.53
CA VAL A 70 -1.33 0.97 9.19
C VAL A 70 -1.63 -0.46 8.74
N ARG A 71 -2.87 -0.68 8.32
CA ARG A 71 -3.29 -1.98 7.83
C ARG A 71 -3.53 -1.91 6.32
N LEU A 72 -2.88 -2.79 5.60
CA LEU A 72 -3.03 -2.91 4.15
C LEU A 72 -3.76 -4.20 3.84
N ASP A 73 -4.89 -4.08 3.15
CA ASP A 73 -5.64 -5.23 2.65
C ASP A 73 -5.63 -5.18 1.13
N VAL A 74 -5.14 -6.25 0.50
CA VAL A 74 -5.05 -6.33 -0.96
C VAL A 74 -5.64 -7.65 -1.42
N VAL A 75 -6.43 -7.58 -2.50
CA VAL A 75 -6.95 -8.79 -3.14
C VAL A 75 -6.11 -9.05 -4.38
N LEU A 76 -5.34 -10.16 -4.35
CA LEU A 76 -4.49 -10.54 -5.47
C LEU A 76 -5.19 -11.60 -6.31
N PRO A 77 -5.31 -11.40 -7.63
CA PRO A 77 -5.80 -12.44 -8.52
C PRO A 77 -4.91 -13.69 -8.43
N ALA A 78 -5.49 -14.86 -8.62
CA ALA A 78 -4.77 -16.12 -8.50
C ALA A 78 -3.54 -16.19 -9.42
N ILE A 79 -3.62 -15.54 -10.57
CA ILE A 79 -2.50 -15.52 -11.53
C ILE A 79 -1.24 -14.86 -10.96
N LEU A 80 -1.39 -14.00 -9.94
CA LEU A 80 -0.26 -13.35 -9.28
C LEU A 80 0.22 -14.10 -8.02
N GLY A 81 -0.40 -15.24 -7.71
CA GLY A 81 -0.06 -15.96 -6.48
C GLY A 81 1.41 -16.35 -6.40
N TYR A 82 2.04 -16.67 -7.52
CA TYR A 82 3.43 -17.10 -7.54
C TYR A 82 4.42 -15.96 -7.28
N VAL A 83 3.97 -14.71 -7.38
CA VAL A 83 4.83 -13.54 -7.10
C VAL A 83 4.30 -12.73 -5.90
N ALA A 84 3.31 -13.25 -5.19
CA ALA A 84 2.68 -12.52 -4.09
C ALA A 84 3.69 -12.09 -3.02
N ASP A 85 4.58 -12.98 -2.62
CA ASP A 85 5.59 -12.68 -1.61
C ASP A 85 6.52 -11.55 -2.07
N LYS A 86 6.91 -11.57 -3.34
CA LYS A 86 7.79 -10.57 -3.90
C LYS A 86 7.10 -9.19 -3.92
N ILE A 87 5.83 -9.17 -4.33
CA ILE A 87 5.04 -7.93 -4.33
C ILE A 87 4.90 -7.39 -2.92
N LEU A 88 4.57 -8.25 -1.96
CA LEU A 88 4.40 -7.84 -0.57
C LEU A 88 5.71 -7.34 0.04
N ASN A 89 6.83 -7.94 -0.31
CA ASN A 89 8.13 -7.47 0.19
C ASN A 89 8.45 -6.07 -0.33
N VAL A 90 8.16 -5.79 -1.59
CA VAL A 90 8.35 -4.44 -2.16
C VAL A 90 7.47 -3.44 -1.43
N VAL A 91 6.20 -3.77 -1.24
CA VAL A 91 5.25 -2.88 -0.56
C VAL A 91 5.68 -2.64 0.88
N ARG A 92 6.07 -3.71 1.58
CA ARG A 92 6.51 -3.61 2.98
C ARG A 92 7.73 -2.70 3.10
N SER A 93 8.72 -2.88 2.24
CA SER A 93 9.93 -2.07 2.27
C SER A 93 9.62 -0.60 2.04
N LYS A 94 8.79 -0.29 1.06
CA LYS A 94 8.41 1.10 0.78
C LYS A 94 7.63 1.69 1.94
N ALA A 95 6.68 0.94 2.50
CA ALA A 95 5.87 1.43 3.60
C ALA A 95 6.70 1.66 4.86
N GLN A 96 7.66 0.81 5.14
CA GLN A 96 8.55 0.98 6.30
C GLN A 96 9.37 2.25 6.18
N ILE A 97 9.85 2.57 4.98
CA ILE A 97 10.59 3.80 4.73
C ILE A 97 9.69 5.02 4.93
N LEU A 98 8.47 4.97 4.42
CA LEU A 98 7.52 6.07 4.55
C LEU A 98 7.13 6.33 5.99
N LEU A 99 7.03 5.28 6.81
CA LEU A 99 6.56 5.36 8.18
C LEU A 99 7.70 5.46 9.19
N ALA A 100 8.95 5.54 8.72
CA ALA A 100 10.09 5.65 9.62
C ALA A 100 10.03 6.95 10.44
N PRO A 101 10.44 6.91 11.71
CA PRO A 101 10.46 8.12 12.51
C PRO A 101 11.38 9.17 11.89
N ARG A 102 10.95 10.42 11.97
CA ARG A 102 11.76 11.54 11.49
C ARG A 102 12.83 11.86 12.53
N ARG A 103 14.01 12.13 12.05
CA ARG A 103 15.11 12.58 12.91
C ARG A 103 15.54 13.98 12.57
#